data_b9537c23301ca47787226e2a23247e44
#
_entry.id   b9537c23301ca47787226e2a23247e44
#
_cell.length_a   1.000
_cell.length_b   1.000
_cell.length_c   1.000
_cell.angle_alpha   90.00
_cell.angle_beta   90.00
_cell.angle_gamma   90.00
#
_symmetry.space_group_name_H-M   'P 1'
#
loop_
_entity.id
_entity.type
_entity.pdbx_description
1 polymer ?
#
loop_
_entity_poly.entity_id
_entity_poly.type
_entity_poly.pdbx_seq_one_letter_code
_entity_poly.pdbx_strand_id
1 'polypeptide(L)'
;MWPCNSGTASGATDQGVTDTSILIGGGDDRGYAASLGLNITQTDTLRAFVEKCNELGGINGREVLVELYDAKIFEVSNVWLDACPRMFMMVGEGFAVDSLGEETRVQCELAHIPTYTVSAAVLR
;
A
#
# COMPACT_ATOMS: atom_id res chain seq x y z
N MET A 1 19.74 6.60 8.69
CA MET A 1 20.09 5.38 7.92
C MET A 1 18.85 4.92 7.16
N TRP A 2 18.98 4.71 5.88
CA TRP A 2 17.90 4.15 5.07
C TRP A 2 17.83 2.64 5.31
N PRO A 3 16.63 2.06 5.49
CA PRO A 3 16.48 0.61 5.67
C PRO A 3 16.72 -0.18 4.38
N CYS A 4 16.77 0.52 3.23
CA CYS A 4 16.94 -0.10 1.92
C CYS A 4 18.41 -0.29 1.58
N ASN A 5 18.76 -1.49 1.16
CA ASN A 5 20.12 -1.85 0.76
C ASN A 5 20.11 -3.08 -0.16
N SER A 6 21.21 -3.28 -0.87
CA SER A 6 21.47 -4.51 -1.59
C SER A 6 21.62 -5.69 -0.62
N GLY A 7 21.35 -6.88 -1.10
CA GLY A 7 21.44 -8.09 -0.31
C GLY A 7 21.18 -9.33 -1.14
N THR A 8 21.04 -10.46 -0.48
CA THR A 8 20.91 -11.78 -1.11
C THR A 8 19.64 -12.52 -0.68
N ALA A 9 18.63 -11.80 -0.21
CA ALA A 9 17.36 -12.42 0.15
C ALA A 9 16.74 -13.15 -1.04
N SER A 10 16.19 -14.31 -0.81
CA SER A 10 15.57 -15.15 -1.83
C SER A 10 14.42 -15.96 -1.25
N GLY A 11 13.62 -16.55 -2.13
CA GLY A 11 12.46 -17.36 -1.78
C GLY A 11 11.16 -16.56 -1.75
N ALA A 12 10.09 -17.19 -2.21
CA ALA A 12 8.72 -16.73 -2.07
C ALA A 12 8.22 -17.10 -0.66
N THR A 13 8.64 -16.31 0.32
CA THR A 13 8.45 -16.63 1.75
C THR A 13 7.10 -16.19 2.29
N ASP A 14 6.38 -15.35 1.54
CA ASP A 14 5.08 -14.83 1.93
C ASP A 14 4.29 -14.39 0.69
N GLN A 15 3.00 -14.07 0.88
CA GLN A 15 2.19 -13.47 -0.16
C GLN A 15 2.83 -12.18 -0.69
N GLY A 16 2.82 -11.98 -2.00
CA GLY A 16 3.41 -10.79 -2.62
C GLY A 16 4.94 -10.75 -2.61
N VAL A 17 5.61 -11.78 -2.11
CA VAL A 17 7.07 -11.88 -2.05
C VAL A 17 7.57 -12.93 -3.03
N THR A 18 8.55 -12.55 -3.86
CA THR A 18 9.27 -13.45 -4.77
C THR A 18 10.76 -13.44 -4.45
N ASP A 19 11.54 -14.21 -5.19
CA ASP A 19 13.02 -14.18 -5.07
C ASP A 19 13.59 -12.77 -5.25
N THR A 20 12.94 -11.94 -6.07
CA THR A 20 13.50 -10.67 -6.54
C THR A 20 12.65 -9.44 -6.22
N SER A 21 11.45 -9.62 -5.66
CA SER A 21 10.52 -8.50 -5.45
C SER A 21 9.62 -8.67 -4.23
N ILE A 22 9.12 -7.54 -3.75
CA ILE A 22 8.05 -7.44 -2.74
C ILE A 22 6.98 -6.52 -3.31
N LEU A 23 5.74 -7.02 -3.42
CA LEU A 23 4.60 -6.24 -3.92
C LEU A 23 3.84 -5.60 -2.77
N ILE A 24 3.80 -4.28 -2.75
CA ILE A 24 3.00 -3.48 -1.80
C ILE A 24 1.94 -2.68 -2.53
N GLY A 25 0.88 -2.33 -1.82
CA GLY A 25 -0.15 -1.42 -2.32
C GLY A 25 -0.15 -0.09 -1.58
N GLY A 26 -0.59 0.94 -2.23
CA GLY A 26 -0.94 2.23 -1.64
C GLY A 26 -2.26 2.72 -2.21
N GLY A 27 -2.82 3.78 -1.67
CA GLY A 27 -4.09 4.28 -2.19
C GLY A 27 -4.47 5.67 -1.73
N ASP A 28 -5.28 6.31 -2.54
CA ASP A 28 -5.85 7.64 -2.31
C ASP A 28 -7.26 7.73 -2.90
N ASP A 29 -7.81 8.94 -2.93
CA ASP A 29 -9.12 9.25 -3.48
C ASP A 29 -9.03 10.22 -4.66
N ARG A 30 -7.93 10.20 -5.43
CA ARG A 30 -7.60 11.18 -6.46
C ARG A 30 -8.67 11.40 -7.52
N GLY A 31 -9.42 10.38 -7.86
CA GLY A 31 -10.47 10.42 -8.87
C GLY A 31 -11.85 10.83 -8.34
N TYR A 32 -11.94 11.27 -7.08
CA TYR A 32 -13.22 11.75 -6.57
C TYR A 32 -13.67 13.01 -7.30
N ALA A 33 -14.83 12.94 -7.98
CA ALA A 33 -15.27 13.97 -8.91
C ALA A 33 -15.49 15.35 -8.27
N ALA A 34 -15.88 15.39 -7.00
CA ALA A 34 -16.08 16.65 -6.28
C ALA A 34 -14.79 17.28 -5.75
N SER A 35 -13.67 16.53 -5.74
CA SER A 35 -12.36 17.03 -5.30
C SER A 35 -11.25 16.22 -5.97
N LEU A 36 -11.01 16.48 -7.24
CA LEU A 36 -9.96 15.79 -7.99
C LEU A 36 -8.58 16.01 -7.36
N GLY A 37 -7.80 14.95 -7.27
CA GLY A 37 -6.47 14.97 -6.65
C GLY A 37 -6.51 14.79 -5.12
N LEU A 38 -7.66 14.45 -4.54
CA LEU A 38 -7.78 14.25 -3.10
C LEU A 38 -6.78 13.18 -2.62
N ASN A 39 -5.96 13.54 -1.64
CA ASN A 39 -4.94 12.70 -1.01
C ASN A 39 -3.78 12.25 -1.93
N ILE A 40 -3.67 12.78 -3.13
CA ILE A 40 -2.64 12.38 -4.12
C ILE A 40 -1.20 12.49 -3.58
N THR A 41 -0.94 13.45 -2.71
CA THR A 41 0.41 13.66 -2.13
C THR A 41 0.91 12.47 -1.34
N GLN A 42 0.03 11.65 -0.79
CA GLN A 42 0.38 10.44 -0.02
C GLN A 42 0.98 9.37 -0.93
N THR A 43 0.29 9.06 -2.00
CA THR A 43 0.75 8.06 -2.97
C THR A 43 1.93 8.55 -3.79
N ASP A 44 2.01 9.83 -4.11
CA ASP A 44 3.18 10.42 -4.74
C ASP A 44 4.41 10.35 -3.83
N THR A 45 4.23 10.59 -2.54
CA THR A 45 5.29 10.42 -1.54
C THR A 45 5.73 8.96 -1.43
N LEU A 46 4.80 8.03 -1.34
CA LEU A 46 5.11 6.58 -1.32
C LEU A 46 5.92 6.18 -2.55
N ARG A 47 5.52 6.64 -3.73
CA ARG A 47 6.25 6.36 -4.99
C ARG A 47 7.68 6.86 -4.92
N ALA A 48 7.89 8.09 -4.47
CA ALA A 48 9.23 8.66 -4.34
C ALA A 48 10.12 7.87 -3.35
N PHE A 49 9.54 7.41 -2.24
CA PHE A 49 10.25 6.55 -1.29
C PHE A 49 10.60 5.18 -1.88
N VAL A 50 9.69 4.57 -2.62
CA VAL A 50 9.91 3.28 -3.28
C VAL A 50 11.01 3.40 -4.34
N GLU A 51 10.97 4.43 -5.18
CA GLU A 51 12.01 4.71 -6.17
C GLU A 51 13.37 4.86 -5.49
N LYS A 52 13.45 5.65 -4.42
CA LYS A 52 14.69 5.81 -3.66
C LYS A 52 15.16 4.52 -3.01
N CYS A 53 14.26 3.72 -2.47
CA CYS A 53 14.57 2.41 -1.91
C CYS A 53 15.19 1.48 -2.97
N ASN A 54 14.59 1.44 -4.15
CA ASN A 54 15.07 0.58 -5.25
C ASN A 54 16.44 1.05 -5.79
N GLU A 55 16.69 2.37 -5.87
CA GLU A 55 18.02 2.91 -6.21
C GLU A 55 19.11 2.45 -5.22
N LEU A 56 18.75 2.25 -3.96
CA LEU A 56 19.68 1.80 -2.91
C LEU A 56 19.83 0.27 -2.86
N GLY A 57 19.16 -0.47 -3.74
CA GLY A 57 19.22 -1.92 -3.83
C GLY A 57 18.00 -2.67 -3.32
N GLY A 58 16.90 -1.94 -3.04
CA GLY A 58 15.65 -2.53 -2.56
C GLY A 58 15.70 -2.95 -1.10
N ILE A 59 14.88 -3.91 -0.74
CA ILE A 59 14.86 -4.49 0.61
C ILE A 59 15.65 -5.79 0.61
N ASN A 60 16.85 -5.72 1.12
CA ASN A 60 17.81 -6.84 1.14
C ASN A 60 17.99 -7.47 -0.25
N GLY A 61 18.05 -6.63 -1.28
CA GLY A 61 18.22 -7.04 -2.68
C GLY A 61 16.94 -7.31 -3.45
N ARG A 62 15.76 -7.25 -2.82
CA ARG A 62 14.46 -7.36 -3.52
C ARG A 62 13.96 -5.97 -3.93
N GLU A 63 13.56 -5.86 -5.18
CA GLU A 63 12.88 -4.66 -5.69
C GLU A 63 11.51 -4.50 -5.01
N VAL A 64 11.17 -3.31 -4.58
CA VAL A 64 9.83 -2.99 -4.10
C VAL A 64 8.98 -2.59 -5.29
N LEU A 65 7.93 -3.34 -5.56
CA LEU A 65 6.90 -3.04 -6.53
C LEU A 65 5.71 -2.41 -5.82
N VAL A 66 5.14 -1.36 -6.38
CA VAL A 66 3.99 -0.66 -5.79
C VAL A 66 2.84 -0.58 -6.78
N GLU A 67 1.65 -0.99 -6.34
CA GLU A 67 0.39 -0.71 -7.02
C GLU A 67 -0.36 0.38 -6.26
N LEU A 68 -0.87 1.38 -6.99
CA LEU A 68 -1.61 2.50 -6.41
C LEU A 68 -3.08 2.39 -6.78
N TYR A 69 -3.93 2.46 -5.77
CA TYR A 69 -5.37 2.39 -5.90
C TYR A 69 -6.00 3.78 -5.77
N ASP A 70 -7.06 3.99 -6.54
CA ASP A 70 -7.93 5.16 -6.45
C ASP A 70 -9.31 4.71 -5.95
N ALA A 71 -9.62 4.99 -4.69
CA ALA A 71 -10.88 4.58 -4.09
C ALA A 71 -12.04 5.54 -4.38
N LYS A 72 -11.77 6.72 -4.93
CA LYS A 72 -12.80 7.74 -5.22
C LYS A 72 -13.79 7.93 -4.08
N ILE A 73 -13.30 7.82 -2.85
CA ILE A 73 -14.02 7.84 -1.57
C ILE A 73 -14.85 6.57 -1.30
N PHE A 74 -15.66 6.13 -2.25
CA PHE A 74 -16.68 5.10 -2.01
C PHE A 74 -16.29 3.70 -2.47
N GLU A 75 -15.15 3.55 -3.15
CA GLU A 75 -14.68 2.25 -3.68
C GLU A 75 -13.63 1.57 -2.78
N VAL A 76 -13.51 1.97 -1.53
CA VAL A 76 -12.52 1.43 -0.58
C VAL A 76 -12.64 -0.08 -0.42
N SER A 77 -13.87 -0.63 -0.36
CA SER A 77 -14.09 -2.08 -0.30
C SER A 77 -13.50 -2.80 -1.51
N ASN A 78 -13.63 -2.23 -2.71
CA ASN A 78 -13.09 -2.81 -3.94
C ASN A 78 -11.55 -2.81 -3.92
N VAL A 79 -10.94 -1.75 -3.36
CA VAL A 79 -9.48 -1.70 -3.16
C VAL A 79 -9.01 -2.88 -2.31
N TRP A 80 -9.64 -3.10 -1.15
CA TRP A 80 -9.26 -4.20 -0.27
C TRP A 80 -9.54 -5.58 -0.88
N LEU A 81 -10.65 -5.75 -1.60
CA LEU A 81 -10.95 -7.01 -2.29
C LEU A 81 -9.89 -7.38 -3.33
N ASP A 82 -9.35 -6.40 -4.05
CA ASP A 82 -8.26 -6.63 -5.00
C ASP A 82 -6.90 -6.81 -4.32
N ALA A 83 -6.60 -6.02 -3.29
CA ALA A 83 -5.32 -6.06 -2.59
C ALA A 83 -5.13 -7.33 -1.75
N CYS A 84 -6.19 -7.79 -1.08
CA CYS A 84 -6.16 -8.92 -0.14
C CYS A 84 -5.48 -10.18 -0.66
N PRO A 85 -5.75 -10.69 -1.88
CA PRO A 85 -5.14 -11.92 -2.36
C PRO A 85 -3.73 -11.74 -2.95
N ARG A 86 -3.22 -10.53 -3.07
CA ARG A 86 -2.03 -10.26 -3.88
C ARG A 86 -0.91 -9.52 -3.16
N MET A 87 -1.25 -8.55 -2.34
CA MET A 87 -0.26 -7.66 -1.71
C MET A 87 0.41 -8.31 -0.52
N PHE A 88 1.69 -8.00 -0.32
CA PHE A 88 2.36 -8.30 0.94
C PHE A 88 1.78 -7.45 2.08
N MET A 89 1.59 -6.16 1.83
CA MET A 89 0.90 -5.24 2.73
C MET A 89 0.48 -3.96 1.99
N MET A 90 -0.39 -3.18 2.62
CA MET A 90 -0.68 -1.82 2.19
C MET A 90 0.17 -0.83 2.97
N VAL A 91 0.69 0.20 2.28
CA VAL A 91 1.58 1.20 2.89
C VAL A 91 1.20 2.59 2.40
N GLY A 92 1.06 3.51 3.34
CA GLY A 92 0.88 4.93 3.02
C GLY A 92 -0.47 5.26 2.38
N GLU A 93 -1.42 4.36 2.44
CA GLU A 93 -2.78 4.65 1.98
C GLU A 93 -3.49 5.63 2.91
N GLY A 94 -4.44 6.37 2.35
CA GLY A 94 -5.31 7.24 3.10
C GLY A 94 -6.61 7.45 2.34
N PHE A 95 -7.70 6.99 2.93
CA PHE A 95 -9.05 7.07 2.35
C PHE A 95 -9.96 7.92 3.23
N ALA A 96 -10.70 8.83 2.61
CA ALA A 96 -11.59 9.73 3.35
C ALA A 96 -12.73 8.99 4.07
N VAL A 97 -13.14 7.81 3.57
CA VAL A 97 -14.14 6.93 4.21
C VAL A 97 -13.55 5.53 4.37
N ASP A 98 -12.50 5.44 5.18
CA ASP A 98 -11.70 4.23 5.40
C ASP A 98 -12.48 3.06 5.99
N SER A 99 -13.55 3.32 6.74
CA SER A 99 -14.40 2.27 7.34
C SER A 99 -15.08 1.35 6.32
N LEU A 100 -15.24 1.78 5.07
CA LEU A 100 -15.91 0.98 4.04
C LEU A 100 -15.16 -0.29 3.65
N GLY A 101 -13.87 -0.35 3.91
CA GLY A 101 -13.05 -1.51 3.55
C GLY A 101 -12.56 -2.34 4.74
N GLU A 102 -12.81 -1.89 5.96
CA GLU A 102 -12.18 -2.44 7.17
C GLU A 102 -12.58 -3.91 7.42
N GLU A 103 -13.85 -4.26 7.21
CA GLU A 103 -14.29 -5.65 7.38
C GLU A 103 -13.54 -6.58 6.44
N THR A 104 -13.41 -6.22 5.17
CA THR A 104 -12.68 -7.00 4.16
C THR A 104 -11.21 -7.16 4.56
N ARG A 105 -10.55 -6.06 4.94
CA ARG A 105 -9.15 -6.08 5.37
C ARG A 105 -8.91 -7.00 6.56
N VAL A 106 -9.75 -6.91 7.57
CA VAL A 106 -9.64 -7.73 8.78
C VAL A 106 -9.87 -9.21 8.46
N GLN A 107 -10.84 -9.54 7.62
CA GLN A 107 -11.12 -10.91 7.21
C GLN A 107 -9.97 -11.57 6.46
N CYS A 108 -9.26 -10.82 5.63
CA CYS A 108 -8.10 -11.35 4.90
C CYS A 108 -6.77 -11.17 5.63
N GLU A 109 -6.78 -10.56 6.80
CA GLU A 109 -5.60 -10.34 7.65
C GLU A 109 -4.47 -9.55 6.96
N LEU A 110 -4.81 -8.74 5.94
CA LEU A 110 -3.81 -7.94 5.24
C LEU A 110 -3.29 -6.82 6.14
N ALA A 111 -2.00 -6.83 6.41
CA ALA A 111 -1.34 -5.79 7.19
C ALA A 111 -1.35 -4.46 6.45
N HIS A 112 -1.47 -3.35 7.20
CA HIS A 112 -1.33 -2.02 6.63
C HIS A 112 -0.67 -1.02 7.59
N ILE A 113 -0.09 0.01 6.99
CA ILE A 113 0.45 1.18 7.70
C ILE A 113 -0.11 2.42 6.97
N PRO A 114 -1.28 2.92 7.39
CA PRO A 114 -1.92 4.05 6.72
C PRO A 114 -1.18 5.37 7.02
N THR A 115 -1.32 6.35 6.15
CA THR A 115 -0.84 7.71 6.38
C THR A 115 -1.67 8.42 7.45
N TYR A 116 -2.97 8.21 7.43
CA TYR A 116 -3.91 8.67 8.44
C TYR A 116 -5.11 7.72 8.51
N THR A 117 -5.86 7.82 9.59
CA THR A 117 -7.12 7.11 9.77
C THR A 117 -8.22 8.10 10.14
N VAL A 118 -9.42 7.85 9.65
CA VAL A 118 -10.60 8.69 9.90
C VAL A 118 -11.55 8.01 10.89
N SER A 119 -11.76 6.72 10.73
CA SER A 119 -12.71 5.98 11.55
C SER A 119 -12.06 5.26 12.73
N ALA A 120 -12.82 5.12 13.83
CA ALA A 120 -12.39 4.33 14.98
C ALA A 120 -12.25 2.82 14.65
N ALA A 121 -12.89 2.34 13.59
CA ALA A 121 -12.79 0.95 13.16
C ALA A 121 -11.36 0.59 12.73
N VAL A 122 -10.69 1.49 12.02
CA VAL A 122 -9.33 1.29 11.49
C VAL A 122 -8.25 1.43 12.58
N LEU A 123 -8.58 2.08 13.71
CA LEU A 123 -7.65 2.28 14.83
C LEU A 123 -7.50 1.08 15.78
N ARG A 124 -8.15 -0.03 15.50
CA ARG A 124 -8.19 -1.21 16.38
C ARG A 124 -7.19 -2.28 16.00
#